data_c016a0344e20527a2404828c44953bcb
#
_entry.id   c016a0344e20527a2404828c44953bcb
#
_cell.length_a   1.000
_cell.length_b   1.000
_cell.length_c   1.000
_cell.angle_alpha   90.00
_cell.angle_beta   90.00
_cell.angle_gamma   90.00
#
_symmetry.space_group_name_H-M   'P 1'
#
loop_
_entity.id
_entity.type
_entity.pdbx_description
1 polymer ?
#
loop_
_entity_poly.entity_id
_entity_poly.type
_entity_poly.pdbx_seq_one_letter_code
_entity_poly.pdbx_strand_id
1 'polypeptide(L)'
;MILYALKDLATDYYVTRNGRFDELNECTQLFNSKSQAEKCLKFNYEGLGYLSDLMNSLVYSILEKKYGVYRGALEVSHKEFLDVADDIKLEVVKVQLNEKRSKKEIV
;
A
#
# COMPACT_ATOMS: atom_id res chain seq x y z
N MET A 1 2.93 -8.26 20.20
CA MET A 1 3.90 -8.49 19.11
C MET A 1 3.95 -7.27 18.21
N ILE A 2 5.15 -6.81 17.91
CA ILE A 2 5.35 -5.66 17.02
C ILE A 2 5.71 -6.16 15.63
N LEU A 3 4.95 -5.72 14.64
CA LEU A 3 5.15 -6.02 13.24
C LEU A 3 5.33 -4.71 12.46
N TYR A 4 5.59 -4.82 11.18
CA TYR A 4 5.80 -3.66 10.32
C TYR A 4 4.92 -3.78 9.08
N ALA A 5 4.48 -2.64 8.57
CA ALA A 5 3.66 -2.55 7.36
C ALA A 5 4.13 -1.38 6.50
N LEU A 6 3.68 -1.36 5.26
CA LEU A 6 3.90 -0.23 4.36
C LEU A 6 2.62 0.60 4.29
N LYS A 7 2.74 1.89 4.54
CA LYS A 7 1.62 2.84 4.58
C LYS A 7 1.85 3.96 3.58
N ASP A 8 0.81 4.33 2.84
CA ASP A 8 0.83 5.49 1.98
C ASP A 8 0.49 6.75 2.77
N LEU A 9 1.40 7.74 2.77
CA LEU A 9 1.23 8.97 3.54
C LEU A 9 0.12 9.87 2.99
N ALA A 10 -0.18 9.78 1.70
CA ALA A 10 -1.20 10.63 1.08
C ALA A 10 -2.63 10.19 1.43
N THR A 11 -2.87 8.88 1.50
CA THR A 11 -4.21 8.32 1.72
C THR A 11 -4.41 7.71 3.11
N ASP A 12 -3.33 7.48 3.86
CA ASP A 12 -3.31 6.73 5.12
C ASP A 12 -3.73 5.26 4.97
N TYR A 13 -3.72 4.73 3.74
CA TYR A 13 -3.96 3.32 3.49
C TYR A 13 -2.69 2.49 3.59
N TYR A 14 -2.86 1.21 3.88
CA TYR A 14 -1.78 0.22 4.01
C TYR A 14 -1.73 -0.68 2.80
N VAL A 15 -0.52 -1.08 2.41
CA VAL A 15 -0.34 -2.08 1.35
C VAL A 15 -0.84 -3.44 1.84
N THR A 16 -1.69 -4.07 1.04
CA THR A 16 -2.22 -5.40 1.32
C THR A 16 -1.34 -6.49 0.71
N ARG A 17 -1.56 -7.75 1.12
CA ARG A 17 -0.80 -8.91 0.63
C ARG A 17 -0.92 -9.13 -0.88
N ASN A 18 -1.98 -8.63 -1.49
CA ASN A 18 -2.19 -8.71 -2.94
C ASN A 18 -1.83 -7.42 -3.69
N GLY A 19 -1.05 -6.54 -3.07
CA GLY A 19 -0.55 -5.34 -3.72
C GLY A 19 -1.59 -4.25 -3.94
N ARG A 20 -2.58 -4.15 -3.07
CA ARG A 20 -3.60 -3.09 -3.10
C ARG A 20 -3.49 -2.20 -1.88
N PHE A 21 -4.27 -1.15 -1.82
CA PHE A 21 -4.39 -0.28 -0.65
C PHE A 21 -5.72 -0.48 0.06
N ASP A 22 -5.68 -0.55 1.38
CA ASP A 22 -6.87 -0.60 2.22
C ASP A 22 -6.55 -0.08 3.63
N GLU A 23 -7.59 0.10 4.43
CA GLU A 23 -7.42 0.37 5.85
C GLU A 23 -6.70 -0.82 6.51
N LEU A 24 -6.13 -0.59 7.69
CA LEU A 24 -5.46 -1.65 8.46
C LEU A 24 -6.46 -2.76 8.80
N ASN A 25 -6.25 -3.95 8.24
CA ASN A 25 -7.17 -5.09 8.39
C ASN A 25 -6.42 -6.42 8.25
N GLU A 26 -7.16 -7.52 8.17
CA GLU A 26 -6.61 -8.87 8.04
C GLU A 26 -5.79 -9.08 6.77
N CYS A 27 -6.04 -8.29 5.72
CA CYS A 27 -5.34 -8.40 4.45
C CYS A 27 -4.07 -7.57 4.39
N THR A 28 -3.79 -6.73 5.38
CA THR A 28 -2.58 -5.90 5.43
C THR A 28 -1.34 -6.78 5.40
N GLN A 29 -0.40 -6.47 4.52
CA GLN A 29 0.88 -7.16 4.48
C GLN A 29 1.72 -6.76 5.70
N LEU A 30 2.13 -7.76 6.49
CA LEU A 30 2.92 -7.55 7.70
C LEU A 30 4.29 -8.19 7.57
N PHE A 31 5.27 -7.55 8.17
CA PHE A 31 6.67 -8.01 8.18
C PHE A 31 7.12 -8.19 9.64
N ASN A 32 7.95 -9.21 9.86
CA ASN A 32 8.47 -9.51 11.20
C ASN A 32 9.57 -8.54 11.64
N SER A 33 10.21 -7.86 10.70
CA SER A 33 11.26 -6.90 11.01
C SER A 33 11.18 -5.67 10.10
N LYS A 34 11.70 -4.55 10.59
CA LYS A 34 11.81 -3.32 9.81
C LYS A 34 12.67 -3.54 8.57
N SER A 35 13.73 -4.32 8.68
CA SER A 35 14.63 -4.63 7.57
C SER A 35 13.90 -5.34 6.42
N GLN A 36 13.03 -6.31 6.73
CA GLN A 36 12.23 -6.99 5.71
C GLN A 36 11.26 -6.04 5.02
N ALA A 37 10.60 -5.16 5.79
CA ALA A 37 9.69 -4.16 5.23
C ALA A 37 10.44 -3.18 4.31
N GLU A 38 11.61 -2.71 4.72
CA GLU A 38 12.44 -1.81 3.92
C GLU A 38 12.92 -2.47 2.62
N LYS A 39 13.30 -3.74 2.66
CA LYS A 39 13.68 -4.50 1.45
C LYS A 39 12.51 -4.63 0.49
N CYS A 40 11.33 -4.94 0.98
CA CYS A 40 10.13 -5.02 0.17
C CYS A 40 9.83 -3.68 -0.50
N LEU A 41 9.89 -2.60 0.26
CA LEU A 41 9.69 -1.24 -0.25
C LEU A 41 10.68 -0.94 -1.38
N LYS A 42 11.95 -1.18 -1.15
CA LYS A 42 13.01 -0.88 -2.11
C LYS A 42 12.90 -1.70 -3.39
N PHE A 43 12.65 -3.01 -3.28
CA PHE A 43 12.66 -3.90 -4.45
C PHE A 43 11.37 -3.86 -5.24
N ASN A 44 10.23 -3.64 -4.60
CA ASN A 44 8.93 -3.74 -5.26
C ASN A 44 8.31 -2.39 -5.63
N TYR A 45 8.72 -1.32 -4.98
CA TYR A 45 8.10 -0.01 -5.16
C TYR A 45 9.09 1.09 -5.55
N GLU A 46 10.17 1.27 -4.81
CA GLU A 46 11.10 2.37 -5.09
C GLU A 46 11.99 2.11 -6.29
N GLY A 47 12.45 0.88 -6.48
CA GLY A 47 13.41 0.54 -7.53
C GLY A 47 12.84 0.56 -8.93
N LEU A 48 11.56 0.27 -9.09
CA LEU A 48 10.88 0.17 -10.39
C LEU A 48 9.85 1.28 -10.62
N GLY A 49 9.49 1.99 -9.58
CA GLY A 49 8.48 3.04 -9.65
C GLY A 49 7.16 2.50 -10.22
N TYR A 50 6.47 3.33 -11.00
CA TYR A 50 5.18 2.96 -11.60
C TYR A 50 5.29 1.87 -12.67
N LEU A 51 6.49 1.48 -13.06
CA LEU A 51 6.70 0.39 -14.02
C LEU A 51 6.49 -1.00 -13.40
N SER A 52 6.48 -1.11 -12.07
CA SER A 52 6.25 -2.39 -11.42
C SER A 52 4.75 -2.75 -11.42
N ASP A 53 4.45 -4.04 -11.52
CA ASP A 53 3.07 -4.53 -11.44
C ASP A 53 2.43 -4.20 -10.09
N LEU A 54 3.22 -4.24 -9.03
CA LEU A 54 2.74 -3.91 -7.69
C LEU A 54 2.39 -2.42 -7.58
N MET A 55 3.24 -1.54 -8.12
CA MET A 55 2.93 -0.11 -8.14
C MET A 55 1.69 0.18 -8.98
N ASN A 56 1.55 -0.46 -10.14
CA ASN A 56 0.33 -0.34 -10.95
C ASN A 56 -0.91 -0.75 -10.17
N SER A 57 -0.84 -1.83 -9.42
CA SER A 57 -1.96 -2.29 -8.58
C SER A 57 -2.32 -1.26 -7.51
N LEU A 58 -1.32 -0.61 -6.92
CA LEU A 58 -1.56 0.46 -5.93
C LEU A 58 -2.25 1.67 -6.55
N VAL A 59 -1.79 2.11 -7.72
CA VAL A 59 -2.42 3.23 -8.44
C VAL A 59 -3.88 2.93 -8.75
N TYR A 60 -4.17 1.76 -9.30
CA TYR A 60 -5.54 1.37 -9.60
C TYR A 60 -6.40 1.21 -8.35
N SER A 61 -5.82 0.78 -7.24
CA SER A 61 -6.53 0.72 -5.96
C SER A 61 -7.02 2.10 -5.52
N ILE A 62 -6.18 3.11 -5.64
CA ILE A 62 -6.56 4.51 -5.34
C ILE A 62 -7.65 5.00 -6.29
N LEU A 63 -7.47 4.77 -7.60
CA LEU A 63 -8.41 5.21 -8.61
C LEU A 63 -9.78 4.52 -8.47
N GLU A 64 -9.80 3.23 -8.15
CA GLU A 64 -11.04 2.50 -7.88
C GLU A 64 -11.81 3.11 -6.71
N LYS A 65 -11.11 3.46 -5.63
CA LYS A 65 -11.72 4.12 -4.47
C LYS A 65 -12.23 5.51 -4.83
N LYS A 66 -11.49 6.25 -5.63
CA LYS A 66 -11.86 7.61 -6.08
C LYS A 66 -13.13 7.60 -6.94
N TYR A 67 -13.23 6.66 -7.87
CA TYR A 67 -14.34 6.61 -8.83
C TYR A 67 -15.47 5.67 -8.43
N GLY A 68 -15.29 4.85 -7.40
CA GLY A 68 -16.27 3.90 -6.94
C GLY A 68 -16.50 2.71 -7.88
N VAL A 69 -15.54 2.43 -8.76
CA VAL A 69 -15.59 1.31 -9.70
C VAL A 69 -14.35 0.45 -9.59
N TYR A 70 -14.45 -0.83 -9.95
CA TYR A 70 -13.31 -1.71 -9.93
C TYR A 70 -12.48 -1.64 -11.22
N ARG A 71 -11.26 -2.12 -11.17
CA ARG A 71 -10.24 -2.00 -12.22
C ARG A 71 -10.73 -2.37 -13.62
N GLY A 72 -11.51 -3.44 -13.75
CA GLY A 72 -12.02 -3.90 -15.05
C GLY A 72 -12.98 -2.95 -15.74
N ALA A 73 -13.60 -2.03 -14.99
CA ALA A 73 -14.53 -1.03 -15.50
C ALA A 73 -13.94 0.38 -15.55
N LEU A 74 -12.68 0.53 -15.13
CA LEU A 74 -12.05 1.84 -14.96
C LEU A 74 -11.30 2.27 -16.21
N GLU A 75 -11.69 3.41 -16.77
CA GLU A 75 -10.95 4.06 -17.85
C GLU A 75 -10.32 5.35 -17.31
N VAL A 76 -9.00 5.44 -17.38
CA VAL A 76 -8.26 6.62 -16.92
C VAL A 76 -7.25 7.04 -17.98
N SER A 77 -6.99 8.35 -18.06
CA SER A 77 -5.94 8.87 -18.93
C SER A 77 -4.56 8.52 -18.37
N HIS A 78 -3.58 8.45 -19.26
CA HIS A 78 -2.20 8.24 -18.86
C HIS A 78 -1.70 9.32 -17.89
N LYS A 79 -2.12 10.57 -18.11
CA LYS A 79 -1.77 11.68 -17.23
C LYS A 79 -2.31 11.47 -15.82
N GLU A 80 -3.57 11.09 -15.69
CA GLU A 80 -4.18 10.84 -14.37
C GLU A 80 -3.49 9.68 -13.65
N PHE A 81 -3.16 8.62 -14.37
CA PHE A 81 -2.41 7.49 -13.82
C PHE A 81 -1.07 7.97 -13.24
N LEU A 82 -0.30 8.75 -14.01
CA LEU A 82 1.00 9.25 -13.56
C LEU A 82 0.87 10.21 -12.38
N ASP A 83 -0.14 11.08 -12.37
CA ASP A 83 -0.39 12.01 -11.27
C ASP A 83 -0.65 11.25 -9.96
N VAL A 84 -1.45 10.19 -10.01
CA VAL A 84 -1.69 9.34 -8.83
C VAL A 84 -0.42 8.61 -8.41
N ALA A 85 0.33 8.05 -9.37
CA ALA A 85 1.58 7.35 -9.06
C ALA A 85 2.60 8.27 -8.38
N ASP A 86 2.70 9.51 -8.82
CA ASP A 86 3.63 10.49 -8.24
C ASP A 86 3.24 10.91 -6.82
N ASP A 87 1.96 10.81 -6.46
CA ASP A 87 1.47 11.16 -5.12
C ASP A 87 1.65 10.04 -4.10
N ILE A 88 1.93 8.81 -4.55
CA ILE A 88 2.13 7.69 -3.63
C ILE A 88 3.46 7.86 -2.89
N LYS A 89 3.37 7.91 -1.56
CA LYS A 89 4.52 8.04 -0.65
C LYS A 89 4.45 6.93 0.39
N LEU A 90 5.17 5.84 0.16
CA LEU A 90 5.16 4.70 1.08
C LEU A 90 6.18 4.87 2.19
N GLU A 91 5.79 4.51 3.40
CA GLU A 91 6.64 4.53 4.59
C GLU A 91 6.45 3.23 5.38
N VAL A 92 7.53 2.78 6.02
CA VAL A 92 7.47 1.65 6.95
C VAL A 92 6.95 2.15 8.29
N VAL A 93 5.88 1.53 8.78
CA VAL A 93 5.27 1.87 10.07
C VAL A 93 5.19 0.64 10.98
N LYS A 94 5.16 0.87 12.29
CA LYS A 94 4.99 -0.18 13.28
C LYS A 94 3.50 -0.50 13.46
N VAL A 95 3.20 -1.79 13.55
CA VAL A 95 1.85 -2.29 13.81
C VAL A 95 1.89 -3.23 14.99
N GLN A 96 1.01 -3.04 15.95
CA GLN A 96 0.89 -3.94 17.08
C GLN A 96 -0.30 -4.88 16.88
N LEU A 97 -0.03 -6.19 17.03
CA LEU A 97 -1.07 -7.21 17.08
C LEU A 97 -1.43 -7.42 18.56
N ASN A 98 -2.67 -7.13 18.93
CA ASN A 98 -3.13 -7.28 20.31
C ASN A 98 -3.69 -8.69 20.55
N GLU A 99 -4.01 -8.99 21.84
CA GLU A 99 -4.54 -10.30 22.27
C GLU A 99 -5.88 -10.66 21.60
N LYS A 100 -6.64 -9.67 21.20
CA LYS A 100 -7.92 -9.86 20.48
C LYS A 100 -7.74 -9.97 18.97
N ARG A 101 -6.49 -10.10 18.50
CA ARG A 101 -6.13 -10.18 17.08
C ARG A 101 -6.50 -8.93 16.27
N SER A 102 -6.77 -7.80 16.90
CA SER A 102 -6.88 -6.55 16.17
C SER A 102 -5.51 -5.92 15.97
N LYS A 103 -5.35 -5.22 14.85
CA LYS A 103 -4.11 -4.55 14.47
C LYS A 103 -4.22 -3.08 14.80
N LYS A 104 -3.13 -2.51 15.31
CA LYS A 104 -3.10 -1.09 15.68
C LYS A 104 -1.74 -0.49 15.33
N GLU A 105 -1.75 0.65 14.65
CA GLU A 105 -0.53 1.41 14.38
C GLU A 105 0.01 2.01 15.67
N ILE A 106 1.33 1.98 15.85
CA ILE A 106 2.04 2.61 16.96
C ILE A 106 2.66 3.90 16.43
N VAL A 107 2.28 4.99 17.07
CA VAL A 107 2.82 6.32 16.73
C VAL A 107 4.19 6.51 17.37
#